data_aea77ac37d75a3fa2c391ea7593ae25c
#
_entry.id   aea77ac37d75a3fa2c391ea7593ae25c
#
_cell.length_a   1.000
_cell.length_b   1.000
_cell.length_c   1.000
_cell.angle_alpha   90.00
_cell.angle_beta   90.00
_cell.angle_gamma   90.00
#
_symmetry.space_group_name_H-M   'P 1'
#
loop_
_entity.id
_entity.type
_entity.pdbx_description
1 polymer ?
#
loop_
_entity_poly.entity_id
_entity_poly.type
_entity_poly.pdbx_seq_one_letter_code
_entity_poly.pdbx_strand_id
1 'polypeptide(L)'
;MSSEHQGDREFDVIVQGATGFTGTLVAEYLLRQYGTDGDLRWALAGRNEEKLREVRESLGSAASDVDLIVADSFDKTALQSLCERTRVVLTTVGPYALYGSDLVEACVNSGTHYCDLAGEVQWIRKMIDMHHDRAKQTGAKIVNCCGFDSVPMDIGVWFLQRAAHEKYGSYCKSISMLVKATKGTASGGTLASMMNLIKESREDRNIARTLIHPYSLNPEGEREGPDKRDQQRVIYREDAKAWTAPFVMAGVNTKVVRRSHALAGYPYGKDFRYDESVLSGRGFSGWLKGTVMTLGLGAIVFLASFTPTRNLLQRFVLSKPGEGPDRELQKEGFFNLMQIGVLPDGTQVRARITGDQDPGYGSTSKMLSECAVCLAKDELDDFGGVLTPAVAMGAPLIDRLRKNAGLTFDLRD
;
A
#
# COMPACT_ATOMS: atom_id res chain seq x y z
N MET A 1 11.57 6.24 -26.94
CA MET A 1 12.61 5.18 -26.90
C MET A 1 12.48 4.24 -25.69
N SER A 2 11.38 4.26 -24.93
CA SER A 2 11.20 3.48 -23.68
C SER A 2 10.45 2.16 -23.84
N SER A 3 9.64 1.95 -24.86
CA SER A 3 8.85 0.73 -25.03
C SER A 3 9.59 -0.45 -25.70
N GLU A 4 10.67 -0.19 -26.43
CA GLU A 4 11.39 -1.25 -27.13
C GLU A 4 12.29 -2.12 -26.22
N HIS A 5 12.70 -1.62 -25.04
CA HIS A 5 13.60 -2.35 -24.13
C HIS A 5 12.90 -3.31 -23.15
N GLN A 6 11.57 -3.24 -22.99
CA GLN A 6 10.83 -4.13 -22.09
C GLN A 6 10.31 -5.42 -22.76
N GLY A 7 10.40 -5.52 -24.08
CA GLY A 7 9.84 -6.65 -24.87
C GLY A 7 10.46 -8.01 -24.59
N ASP A 8 11.69 -8.08 -24.14
CA ASP A 8 12.49 -9.31 -24.11
C ASP A 8 13.01 -9.71 -22.71
N ARG A 9 12.30 -9.29 -21.65
CA ARG A 9 12.66 -9.66 -20.26
C ARG A 9 12.31 -11.12 -20.00
N GLU A 10 13.20 -11.82 -19.27
CA GLU A 10 13.03 -13.24 -18.92
C GLU A 10 11.78 -13.49 -18.07
N PHE A 11 11.50 -12.58 -17.12
CA PHE A 11 10.35 -12.65 -16.24
C PHE A 11 9.43 -11.43 -16.38
N ASP A 12 8.15 -11.65 -16.14
CA ASP A 12 7.18 -10.57 -15.97
C ASP A 12 7.25 -10.02 -14.55
N VAL A 13 7.37 -10.90 -13.52
CA VAL A 13 7.43 -10.52 -12.11
C VAL A 13 8.50 -11.32 -11.37
N ILE A 14 9.35 -10.65 -10.60
CA ILE A 14 10.21 -11.29 -9.59
C ILE A 14 9.72 -10.89 -8.20
N VAL A 15 9.49 -11.91 -7.34
CA VAL A 15 9.08 -11.74 -5.94
C VAL A 15 10.31 -11.68 -5.06
N GLN A 16 10.78 -10.49 -4.72
CA GLN A 16 11.91 -10.28 -3.80
C GLN A 16 11.44 -10.34 -2.35
N GLY A 17 12.09 -11.17 -1.54
CA GLY A 17 11.68 -11.46 -0.17
C GLY A 17 10.69 -12.62 -0.06
N ALA A 18 10.70 -13.53 -1.03
CA ALA A 18 9.82 -14.68 -1.09
C ALA A 18 9.87 -15.60 0.15
N THR A 19 10.98 -15.60 0.88
CA THR A 19 11.18 -16.40 2.10
C THR A 19 10.55 -15.78 3.37
N GLY A 20 10.01 -14.57 3.26
CA GLY A 20 9.23 -13.93 4.33
C GLY A 20 7.78 -14.40 4.32
N PHE A 21 7.07 -14.23 5.45
CA PHE A 21 5.67 -14.67 5.58
C PHE A 21 4.77 -14.11 4.46
N THR A 22 4.81 -12.80 4.24
CA THR A 22 4.02 -12.15 3.17
C THR A 22 4.50 -12.57 1.78
N GLY A 23 5.83 -12.74 1.58
CA GLY A 23 6.39 -13.20 0.32
C GLY A 23 5.93 -14.61 -0.07
N THR A 24 5.85 -15.52 0.92
CA THR A 24 5.30 -16.86 0.73
C THR A 24 3.82 -16.81 0.33
N LEU A 25 3.00 -15.95 0.97
CA LEU A 25 1.60 -15.76 0.58
C LEU A 25 1.44 -15.20 -0.83
N VAL A 26 2.32 -14.29 -1.25
CA VAL A 26 2.38 -13.79 -2.62
C VAL A 26 2.69 -14.93 -3.60
N ALA A 27 3.69 -15.76 -3.29
CA ALA A 27 4.06 -16.92 -4.11
C ALA A 27 2.91 -17.93 -4.22
N GLU A 28 2.24 -18.26 -3.11
CA GLU A 28 1.03 -19.10 -3.09
C GLU A 28 -0.10 -18.51 -3.95
N TYR A 29 -0.29 -17.19 -3.89
CA TYR A 29 -1.30 -16.54 -4.69
C TYR A 29 -0.99 -16.58 -6.18
N LEU A 30 0.24 -16.24 -6.58
CA LEU A 30 0.67 -16.26 -7.98
C LEU A 30 0.56 -17.68 -8.57
N LEU A 31 1.01 -18.69 -7.83
CA LEU A 31 0.89 -20.08 -8.26
C LEU A 31 -0.58 -20.50 -8.46
N ARG A 32 -1.43 -20.19 -7.49
CA ARG A 32 -2.86 -20.56 -7.56
C ARG A 32 -3.60 -19.84 -8.68
N GLN A 33 -3.32 -18.55 -8.89
CA GLN A 33 -4.06 -17.69 -9.81
C GLN A 33 -3.54 -17.76 -11.24
N TYR A 34 -2.24 -17.92 -11.42
CA TYR A 34 -1.57 -17.83 -12.72
C TYR A 34 -0.83 -19.11 -13.13
N GLY A 35 -0.55 -20.03 -12.20
CA GLY A 35 0.21 -21.24 -12.49
C GLY A 35 1.69 -20.95 -12.81
N THR A 36 2.35 -21.92 -13.44
CA THR A 36 3.72 -21.84 -13.97
C THR A 36 3.77 -21.96 -15.49
N ASP A 37 2.73 -22.55 -16.11
CA ASP A 37 2.62 -22.78 -17.56
C ASP A 37 1.77 -21.72 -18.27
N GLY A 38 1.34 -20.67 -17.56
CA GLY A 38 0.47 -19.61 -18.07
C GLY A 38 1.24 -18.45 -18.71
N ASP A 39 0.49 -17.40 -19.04
CA ASP A 39 1.04 -16.18 -19.66
C ASP A 39 1.93 -15.35 -18.73
N LEU A 40 1.95 -15.64 -17.43
CA LEU A 40 2.76 -14.93 -16.43
C LEU A 40 4.04 -15.72 -16.12
N ARG A 41 5.19 -15.20 -16.52
CA ARG A 41 6.50 -15.73 -16.15
C ARG A 41 6.97 -15.06 -14.85
N TRP A 42 7.13 -15.81 -13.79
CA TRP A 42 7.51 -15.28 -12.50
C TRP A 42 8.56 -16.12 -11.78
N ALA A 43 9.34 -15.49 -10.88
CA ALA A 43 10.40 -16.15 -10.13
C ALA A 43 10.38 -15.71 -8.66
N LEU A 44 10.99 -16.53 -7.78
CA LEU A 44 11.19 -16.25 -6.38
C LEU A 44 12.60 -15.72 -6.16
N ALA A 45 12.75 -14.63 -5.40
CA ALA A 45 14.05 -14.07 -5.09
C ALA A 45 14.22 -13.81 -3.58
N GLY A 46 15.47 -13.93 -3.12
CA GLY A 46 15.85 -13.71 -1.72
C GLY A 46 17.33 -13.98 -1.49
N ARG A 47 17.82 -13.70 -0.29
CA ARG A 47 19.25 -13.80 0.04
C ARG A 47 19.77 -15.21 0.34
N ASN A 48 18.89 -16.18 0.58
CA ASN A 48 19.24 -17.53 0.97
C ASN A 48 18.59 -18.55 0.06
N GLU A 49 19.40 -19.23 -0.74
CA GLU A 49 18.95 -20.20 -1.76
C GLU A 49 18.22 -21.41 -1.14
N GLU A 50 18.71 -21.93 -0.01
CA GLU A 50 18.12 -23.07 0.66
C GLU A 50 16.69 -22.77 1.13
N LYS A 51 16.50 -21.58 1.75
CA LYS A 51 15.15 -21.13 2.13
C LYS A 51 14.24 -20.87 0.94
N LEU A 52 14.78 -20.43 -0.20
CA LEU A 52 13.98 -20.31 -1.42
C LEU A 52 13.54 -21.68 -1.93
N ARG A 53 14.39 -22.69 -1.85
CA ARG A 53 14.03 -24.10 -2.17
C ARG A 53 12.94 -24.61 -1.21
N GLU A 54 13.09 -24.40 0.10
CA GLU A 54 12.08 -24.76 1.10
C GLU A 54 10.71 -24.12 0.78
N VAL A 55 10.69 -22.83 0.41
CA VAL A 55 9.45 -22.16 -0.01
C VAL A 55 8.88 -22.82 -1.27
N ARG A 56 9.69 -23.04 -2.31
CA ARG A 56 9.23 -23.68 -3.55
C ARG A 56 8.68 -25.09 -3.30
N GLU A 57 9.33 -25.87 -2.46
CA GLU A 57 8.86 -27.21 -2.06
C GLU A 57 7.55 -27.15 -1.28
N SER A 58 7.38 -26.15 -0.40
CA SER A 58 6.14 -25.96 0.37
C SER A 58 4.94 -25.60 -0.51
N LEU A 59 5.18 -25.02 -1.68
CA LEU A 59 4.15 -24.72 -2.70
C LEU A 59 3.67 -25.97 -3.43
N GLY A 60 4.39 -27.10 -3.31
CA GLY A 60 4.05 -28.37 -3.93
C GLY A 60 4.64 -28.56 -5.34
N SER A 61 4.37 -29.71 -5.95
CA SER A 61 4.93 -30.12 -7.25
C SER A 61 4.60 -29.15 -8.39
N ALA A 62 3.49 -28.43 -8.31
CA ALA A 62 3.12 -27.43 -9.32
C ALA A 62 4.10 -26.24 -9.39
N ALA A 63 4.93 -26.04 -8.36
CA ALA A 63 5.94 -24.98 -8.32
C ALA A 63 7.35 -25.46 -8.68
N SER A 64 7.54 -26.73 -9.10
CA SER A 64 8.87 -27.31 -9.38
C SER A 64 9.70 -26.49 -10.36
N ASP A 65 9.04 -25.87 -11.33
CA ASP A 65 9.66 -25.12 -12.42
C ASP A 65 9.79 -23.59 -12.14
N VAL A 66 9.39 -23.15 -10.94
CA VAL A 66 9.58 -21.75 -10.54
C VAL A 66 11.05 -21.46 -10.29
N ASP A 67 11.60 -20.50 -11.02
CA ASP A 67 12.99 -20.08 -10.89
C ASP A 67 13.31 -19.45 -9.53
N LEU A 68 14.52 -19.73 -9.03
CA LEU A 68 15.05 -19.19 -7.80
C LEU A 68 16.22 -18.25 -8.09
N ILE A 69 16.16 -17.03 -7.56
CA ILE A 69 17.17 -16.00 -7.79
C ILE A 69 17.77 -15.58 -6.44
N VAL A 70 19.07 -15.71 -6.29
CA VAL A 70 19.76 -15.25 -5.08
C VAL A 70 20.15 -13.78 -5.23
N ALA A 71 19.55 -12.91 -4.38
CA ALA A 71 19.89 -11.50 -4.34
C ALA A 71 19.74 -10.96 -2.91
N ASP A 72 20.85 -10.47 -2.33
CA ASP A 72 20.84 -9.77 -1.05
C ASP A 72 20.51 -8.29 -1.27
N SER A 73 19.78 -7.69 -0.33
CA SER A 73 19.36 -6.28 -0.40
C SER A 73 20.54 -5.28 -0.33
N PHE A 74 21.73 -5.72 0.03
CA PHE A 74 22.94 -4.90 0.09
C PHE A 74 23.93 -5.23 -1.04
N ASP A 75 23.63 -6.22 -1.89
CA ASP A 75 24.43 -6.51 -3.08
C ASP A 75 23.89 -5.77 -4.30
N LYS A 76 24.40 -4.57 -4.56
CA LYS A 76 23.99 -3.73 -5.69
C LYS A 76 24.14 -4.42 -7.04
N THR A 77 25.15 -5.28 -7.21
CA THR A 77 25.38 -6.00 -8.47
C THR A 77 24.31 -7.06 -8.69
N ALA A 78 23.99 -7.84 -7.65
CA ALA A 78 22.93 -8.83 -7.71
C ALA A 78 21.54 -8.16 -7.94
N LEU A 79 21.26 -7.04 -7.26
CA LEU A 79 20.02 -6.28 -7.44
C LEU A 79 19.91 -5.71 -8.87
N GLN A 80 20.99 -5.17 -9.43
CA GLN A 80 21.01 -4.66 -10.80
C GLN A 80 20.73 -5.80 -11.80
N SER A 81 21.41 -6.94 -11.67
CA SER A 81 21.20 -8.12 -12.51
C SER A 81 19.76 -8.66 -12.40
N LEU A 82 19.19 -8.68 -11.20
CA LEU A 82 17.80 -9.08 -10.97
C LEU A 82 16.83 -8.15 -11.70
N CYS A 83 17.02 -6.83 -11.59
CA CYS A 83 16.16 -5.84 -12.23
C CYS A 83 16.23 -5.90 -13.76
N GLU A 84 17.38 -6.21 -14.35
CA GLU A 84 17.55 -6.35 -15.79
C GLU A 84 16.81 -7.56 -16.38
N ARG A 85 16.46 -8.56 -15.57
CA ARG A 85 15.80 -9.81 -16.00
C ARG A 85 14.29 -9.74 -15.93
N THR A 86 13.68 -8.72 -15.30
CA THR A 86 12.24 -8.70 -15.08
C THR A 86 11.58 -7.38 -15.49
N ARG A 87 10.30 -7.44 -15.84
CA ARG A 87 9.48 -6.23 -16.07
C ARG A 87 9.13 -5.54 -14.76
N VAL A 88 8.82 -6.32 -13.71
CA VAL A 88 8.41 -5.80 -12.40
C VAL A 88 9.14 -6.53 -11.28
N VAL A 89 9.68 -5.78 -10.33
CA VAL A 89 10.08 -6.32 -9.03
C VAL A 89 8.98 -6.01 -8.02
N LEU A 90 8.37 -7.06 -7.47
CA LEU A 90 7.50 -7.02 -6.32
C LEU A 90 8.33 -7.33 -5.08
N THR A 91 8.35 -6.46 -4.07
CA THR A 91 9.14 -6.73 -2.86
C THR A 91 8.33 -6.67 -1.57
N THR A 92 8.64 -7.62 -0.67
CA THR A 92 8.11 -7.69 0.69
C THR A 92 9.20 -7.52 1.74
N VAL A 93 10.40 -7.06 1.34
CA VAL A 93 11.55 -6.90 2.22
C VAL A 93 11.47 -5.56 2.95
N GLY A 94 10.94 -5.57 4.16
CA GLY A 94 10.86 -4.42 5.05
C GLY A 94 11.66 -4.62 6.35
N PRO A 95 11.89 -3.55 7.14
CA PRO A 95 11.58 -2.13 6.90
C PRO A 95 12.27 -1.55 5.66
N TYR A 96 11.51 -0.85 4.83
CA TYR A 96 11.99 -0.36 3.54
C TYR A 96 13.03 0.75 3.68
N ALA A 97 12.96 1.57 4.73
CA ALA A 97 13.99 2.56 5.05
C ALA A 97 15.38 1.94 5.27
N LEU A 98 15.44 0.65 5.66
CA LEU A 98 16.69 -0.08 5.91
C LEU A 98 17.15 -0.88 4.68
N TYR A 99 16.23 -1.44 3.90
CA TYR A 99 16.57 -2.45 2.89
C TYR A 99 16.10 -2.11 1.46
N GLY A 100 15.25 -1.10 1.27
CA GLY A 100 14.57 -0.87 -0.01
C GLY A 100 15.31 0.06 -0.98
N SER A 101 16.21 0.93 -0.49
CA SER A 101 16.75 2.05 -1.29
C SER A 101 17.57 1.59 -2.50
N ASP A 102 18.47 0.61 -2.32
CA ASP A 102 19.33 0.11 -3.40
C ASP A 102 18.52 -0.65 -4.47
N LEU A 103 17.45 -1.33 -4.07
CA LEU A 103 16.56 -1.99 -5.01
C LEU A 103 15.76 -0.98 -5.86
N VAL A 104 15.25 0.09 -5.24
CA VAL A 104 14.58 1.18 -5.97
C VAL A 104 15.55 1.83 -6.97
N GLU A 105 16.79 2.12 -6.55
CA GLU A 105 17.82 2.66 -7.44
C GLU A 105 18.08 1.74 -8.64
N ALA A 106 18.21 0.44 -8.42
CA ALA A 106 18.42 -0.57 -9.48
C ALA A 106 17.21 -0.62 -10.44
N CYS A 107 15.98 -0.64 -9.93
CA CYS A 107 14.77 -0.60 -10.74
C CYS A 107 14.72 0.66 -11.62
N VAL A 108 15.00 1.83 -11.05
CA VAL A 108 15.02 3.10 -11.78
C VAL A 108 16.07 3.09 -12.89
N ASN A 109 17.27 2.58 -12.61
CA ASN A 109 18.36 2.54 -13.58
C ASN A 109 18.09 1.58 -14.74
N SER A 110 17.42 0.45 -14.48
CA SER A 110 17.08 -0.56 -15.48
C SER A 110 15.78 -0.28 -16.24
N GLY A 111 15.02 0.76 -15.88
CA GLY A 111 13.67 0.97 -16.41
C GLY A 111 12.67 -0.10 -15.98
N THR A 112 12.96 -0.83 -14.89
CA THR A 112 12.12 -1.90 -14.32
C THR A 112 11.06 -1.31 -13.41
N HIS A 113 9.83 -1.80 -13.49
CA HIS A 113 8.77 -1.38 -12.58
C HIS A 113 8.96 -2.00 -11.20
N TYR A 114 8.40 -1.36 -10.19
CA TYR A 114 8.56 -1.72 -8.78
C TYR A 114 7.24 -1.56 -8.04
N CYS A 115 6.91 -2.51 -7.15
CA CYS A 115 5.83 -2.36 -6.19
C CYS A 115 6.17 -2.98 -4.84
N ASP A 116 5.65 -2.35 -3.76
CA ASP A 116 5.92 -2.73 -2.37
C ASP A 116 4.72 -2.52 -1.43
N LEU A 117 4.94 -2.77 -0.15
CA LEU A 117 4.00 -2.54 0.96
C LEU A 117 4.46 -1.42 1.91
N ALA A 118 5.28 -0.49 1.44
CA ALA A 118 5.86 0.54 2.30
C ALA A 118 4.79 1.49 2.84
N GLY A 119 4.74 1.63 4.18
CA GLY A 119 3.99 2.67 4.89
C GLY A 119 4.91 3.73 5.51
N GLU A 120 6.18 3.76 5.12
CA GLU A 120 7.24 4.59 5.69
C GLU A 120 7.35 5.92 4.94
N VAL A 121 6.48 6.88 5.30
CA VAL A 121 6.32 8.18 4.60
C VAL A 121 7.65 8.92 4.40
N GLN A 122 8.55 8.91 5.40
CA GLN A 122 9.86 9.55 5.31
C GLN A 122 10.75 8.90 4.25
N TRP A 123 10.71 7.57 4.15
CA TRP A 123 11.46 6.84 3.13
C TRP A 123 10.85 7.04 1.74
N ILE A 124 9.52 6.97 1.61
CA ILE A 124 8.83 7.26 0.33
C ILE A 124 9.18 8.68 -0.14
N ARG A 125 9.18 9.68 0.78
CA ARG A 125 9.60 11.06 0.45
C ARG A 125 11.03 11.08 -0.08
N LYS A 126 11.96 10.36 0.57
CA LYS A 126 13.35 10.25 0.13
C LYS A 126 13.44 9.62 -1.28
N MET A 127 12.69 8.55 -1.55
CA MET A 127 12.67 7.91 -2.88
C MET A 127 12.10 8.85 -3.95
N ILE A 128 11.08 9.63 -3.62
CA ILE A 128 10.54 10.66 -4.52
C ILE A 128 11.63 11.69 -4.85
N ASP A 129 12.29 12.26 -3.83
CA ASP A 129 13.29 13.30 -4.03
C ASP A 129 14.50 12.82 -4.84
N MET A 130 14.92 11.58 -4.65
CA MET A 130 16.09 11.01 -5.30
C MET A 130 15.82 10.49 -6.71
N HIS A 131 14.64 9.91 -6.94
CA HIS A 131 14.44 9.04 -8.09
C HIS A 131 13.27 9.42 -9.02
N HIS A 132 12.37 10.35 -8.61
CA HIS A 132 11.17 10.65 -9.42
C HIS A 132 11.50 11.07 -10.85
N ASP A 133 12.42 12.02 -11.03
CA ASP A 133 12.76 12.54 -12.34
C ASP A 133 13.54 11.52 -13.20
N ARG A 134 14.42 10.76 -12.56
CA ARG A 134 15.13 9.68 -13.27
C ARG A 134 14.19 8.58 -13.69
N ALA A 135 13.24 8.17 -12.84
CA ALA A 135 12.22 7.19 -13.17
C ALA A 135 11.31 7.67 -14.32
N LYS A 136 11.00 8.98 -14.41
CA LYS A 136 10.32 9.55 -15.59
C LYS A 136 11.13 9.36 -16.88
N GLN A 137 12.43 9.56 -16.81
CA GLN A 137 13.31 9.44 -17.98
C GLN A 137 13.45 7.97 -18.45
N THR A 138 13.50 7.02 -17.53
CA THR A 138 13.65 5.59 -17.84
C THR A 138 12.34 4.88 -18.13
N GLY A 139 11.19 5.52 -17.84
CA GLY A 139 9.88 4.90 -17.93
C GLY A 139 9.54 3.98 -16.74
N ALA A 140 10.43 3.84 -15.74
CA ALA A 140 10.18 3.01 -14.57
C ALA A 140 9.00 3.54 -13.75
N LYS A 141 8.01 2.70 -13.46
CA LYS A 141 6.92 2.98 -12.52
C LYS A 141 7.32 2.43 -11.14
N ILE A 142 7.65 3.30 -10.20
CA ILE A 142 7.97 2.95 -8.81
C ILE A 142 6.75 3.22 -7.97
N VAL A 143 6.02 2.16 -7.59
CA VAL A 143 4.71 2.27 -6.93
C VAL A 143 4.81 1.73 -5.51
N ASN A 144 4.79 2.64 -4.54
CA ASN A 144 4.77 2.28 -3.12
C ASN A 144 3.32 2.03 -2.63
N CYS A 145 3.18 1.43 -1.47
CA CYS A 145 1.90 1.26 -0.77
C CYS A 145 0.88 0.38 -1.54
N CYS A 146 1.32 -0.72 -2.16
CA CYS A 146 0.48 -1.62 -2.98
C CYS A 146 -0.28 -2.69 -2.15
N GLY A 147 -0.60 -2.41 -0.89
CA GLY A 147 -1.38 -3.28 -0.01
C GLY A 147 -2.63 -2.62 0.54
N PHE A 148 -3.25 -3.27 1.56
CA PHE A 148 -4.46 -2.77 2.21
C PHE A 148 -4.29 -1.34 2.72
N ASP A 149 -3.10 -1.00 3.17
CA ASP A 149 -2.85 0.31 3.81
C ASP A 149 -3.09 1.51 2.88
N SER A 150 -3.12 1.30 1.55
CA SER A 150 -3.41 2.43 0.65
C SER A 150 -4.23 2.06 -0.59
N VAL A 151 -4.14 0.85 -1.13
CA VAL A 151 -4.84 0.51 -2.39
C VAL A 151 -6.35 0.75 -2.31
N PRO A 152 -7.11 0.22 -1.32
CA PRO A 152 -8.56 0.44 -1.28
C PRO A 152 -8.93 1.90 -1.06
N MET A 153 -8.06 2.70 -0.45
CA MET A 153 -8.26 4.12 -0.17
C MET A 153 -8.02 4.96 -1.42
N ASP A 154 -6.87 4.81 -2.03
CA ASP A 154 -6.41 5.59 -3.18
C ASP A 154 -7.22 5.25 -4.45
N ILE A 155 -7.30 3.97 -4.80
CA ILE A 155 -8.14 3.48 -5.91
C ILE A 155 -9.63 3.73 -5.64
N GLY A 156 -10.06 3.65 -4.38
CA GLY A 156 -11.45 3.95 -4.00
C GLY A 156 -11.82 5.40 -4.24
N VAL A 157 -10.94 6.35 -3.95
CA VAL A 157 -11.16 7.78 -4.28
C VAL A 157 -11.25 7.95 -5.79
N TRP A 158 -10.34 7.34 -6.55
CA TRP A 158 -10.36 7.38 -8.00
C TRP A 158 -11.68 6.82 -8.57
N PHE A 159 -12.14 5.67 -8.05
CA PHE A 159 -13.41 5.05 -8.42
C PHE A 159 -14.61 5.95 -8.11
N LEU A 160 -14.73 6.47 -6.88
CA LEU A 160 -15.85 7.31 -6.47
C LEU A 160 -15.89 8.62 -7.24
N GLN A 161 -14.77 9.25 -7.51
CA GLN A 161 -14.67 10.49 -8.28
C GLN A 161 -15.11 10.29 -9.72
N ARG A 162 -14.67 9.22 -10.37
CA ARG A 162 -15.14 8.89 -11.73
C ARG A 162 -16.64 8.63 -11.77
N ALA A 163 -17.14 7.82 -10.87
CA ALA A 163 -18.57 7.50 -10.80
C ALA A 163 -19.42 8.74 -10.50
N ALA A 164 -18.94 9.64 -9.66
CA ALA A 164 -19.60 10.92 -9.40
C ALA A 164 -19.63 11.81 -10.66
N HIS A 165 -18.53 11.90 -11.36
CA HIS A 165 -18.44 12.67 -12.59
C HIS A 165 -19.33 12.08 -13.71
N GLU A 166 -19.33 10.77 -13.87
CA GLU A 166 -20.19 10.08 -14.85
C GLU A 166 -21.69 10.27 -14.56
N LYS A 167 -22.11 10.22 -13.29
CA LYS A 167 -23.52 10.30 -12.89
C LYS A 167 -24.02 11.74 -12.78
N TYR A 168 -23.19 12.67 -12.32
CA TYR A 168 -23.61 14.04 -11.97
C TYR A 168 -22.89 15.15 -12.75
N GLY A 169 -21.93 14.81 -13.64
CA GLY A 169 -21.15 15.78 -14.40
C GLY A 169 -20.15 16.58 -13.54
N SER A 170 -19.94 16.19 -12.29
CA SER A 170 -19.11 16.92 -11.33
C SER A 170 -18.33 15.99 -10.42
N TYR A 171 -17.13 16.41 -10.03
CA TYR A 171 -16.33 15.72 -9.01
C TYR A 171 -16.76 16.13 -7.59
N CYS A 172 -16.55 15.22 -6.63
CA CYS A 172 -16.72 15.53 -5.21
C CYS A 172 -15.65 16.53 -4.75
N LYS A 173 -16.06 17.60 -4.07
CA LYS A 173 -15.15 18.56 -3.42
C LYS A 173 -14.51 18.02 -2.14
N SER A 174 -15.08 16.97 -1.57
CA SER A 174 -14.51 16.26 -0.43
C SER A 174 -14.93 14.80 -0.43
N ILE A 175 -14.04 13.93 0.07
CA ILE A 175 -14.32 12.52 0.32
C ILE A 175 -13.82 12.17 1.71
N SER A 176 -14.66 11.48 2.48
CA SER A 176 -14.31 10.91 3.77
C SER A 176 -14.35 9.40 3.70
N MET A 177 -13.27 8.74 4.05
CA MET A 177 -13.19 7.29 4.14
C MET A 177 -13.42 6.83 5.59
N LEU A 178 -14.37 5.93 5.78
CA LEU A 178 -14.75 5.37 7.07
C LEU A 178 -14.51 3.85 7.09
N VAL A 179 -13.67 3.39 7.99
CA VAL A 179 -13.53 1.97 8.29
C VAL A 179 -14.75 1.53 9.09
N LYS A 180 -15.66 0.78 8.47
CA LYS A 180 -16.89 0.30 9.11
C LYS A 180 -16.63 -0.94 9.97
N ALA A 181 -15.88 -1.88 9.46
CA ALA A 181 -15.52 -3.10 10.14
C ALA A 181 -14.28 -3.72 9.49
N THR A 182 -13.46 -4.32 10.31
CA THR A 182 -12.34 -5.16 9.89
C THR A 182 -12.24 -6.36 10.83
N LYS A 183 -11.86 -7.52 10.29
CA LYS A 183 -11.43 -8.69 11.06
C LYS A 183 -10.08 -9.11 10.50
N GLY A 184 -9.06 -9.13 11.34
CA GLY A 184 -7.70 -9.48 10.95
C GLY A 184 -6.67 -8.94 11.93
N THR A 185 -5.40 -9.11 11.59
CA THR A 185 -4.26 -8.72 12.42
C THR A 185 -3.42 -7.66 11.73
N ALA A 186 -2.74 -6.82 12.52
CA ALA A 186 -1.68 -5.98 11.98
C ALA A 186 -0.46 -6.85 11.62
N SER A 187 0.17 -6.57 10.47
CA SER A 187 1.34 -7.34 10.06
C SER A 187 2.55 -7.04 10.95
N GLY A 188 3.39 -8.06 11.19
CA GLY A 188 4.66 -7.88 11.91
C GLY A 188 5.57 -6.86 11.20
N GLY A 189 5.53 -6.82 9.86
CA GLY A 189 6.25 -5.81 9.05
C GLY A 189 5.75 -4.39 9.33
N THR A 190 4.44 -4.16 9.36
CA THR A 190 3.84 -2.85 9.69
C THR A 190 4.27 -2.38 11.08
N LEU A 191 4.24 -3.28 12.07
CA LEU A 191 4.67 -2.94 13.43
C LEU A 191 6.17 -2.63 13.50
N ALA A 192 7.01 -3.39 12.81
CA ALA A 192 8.45 -3.14 12.75
C ALA A 192 8.77 -1.79 12.08
N SER A 193 8.13 -1.47 10.95
CA SER A 193 8.25 -0.19 10.26
C SER A 193 7.78 0.97 11.13
N MET A 194 6.65 0.82 11.84
CA MET A 194 6.14 1.86 12.75
C MET A 194 7.12 2.12 13.90
N MET A 195 7.73 1.08 14.47
CA MET A 195 8.71 1.23 15.55
C MET A 195 10.01 1.90 15.06
N ASN A 196 10.47 1.55 13.85
CA ASN A 196 11.61 2.22 13.22
C ASN A 196 11.30 3.70 12.97
N LEU A 197 10.11 4.00 12.45
CA LEU A 197 9.63 5.35 12.20
C LEU A 197 9.60 6.22 13.47
N ILE A 198 9.10 5.68 14.59
CA ILE A 198 9.09 6.36 15.89
C ILE A 198 10.53 6.68 16.34
N LYS A 199 11.47 5.74 16.13
CA LYS A 199 12.88 5.96 16.45
C LYS A 199 13.46 7.09 15.60
N GLU A 200 13.37 6.98 14.27
CA GLU A 200 13.93 7.97 13.33
C GLU A 200 13.33 9.36 13.54
N SER A 201 12.02 9.47 13.80
CA SER A 201 11.36 10.77 14.03
C SER A 201 11.83 11.50 15.29
N ARG A 202 12.43 10.79 16.24
CA ARG A 202 13.05 11.40 17.45
C ARG A 202 14.48 11.84 17.20
N GLU A 203 15.19 11.11 16.35
CA GLU A 203 16.59 11.40 16.00
C GLU A 203 16.68 12.56 14.99
N ASP A 204 15.69 12.68 14.07
CA ASP A 204 15.65 13.75 13.06
C ASP A 204 14.32 14.53 13.06
N ARG A 205 14.42 15.84 13.36
CA ARG A 205 13.26 16.76 13.33
C ARG A 205 12.65 16.94 11.94
N ASN A 206 13.42 16.73 10.87
CA ASN A 206 12.89 16.82 9.50
C ASN A 206 11.97 15.66 9.19
N ILE A 207 12.32 14.46 9.67
CA ILE A 207 11.44 13.28 9.60
C ILE A 207 10.13 13.58 10.33
N ALA A 208 10.20 14.08 11.57
CA ALA A 208 8.99 14.45 12.32
C ALA A 208 8.12 15.47 11.58
N ARG A 209 8.72 16.48 10.93
CA ARG A 209 8.00 17.45 10.09
C ARG A 209 7.33 16.80 8.90
N THR A 210 8.04 15.91 8.18
CA THR A 210 7.52 15.14 7.04
C THR A 210 6.31 14.30 7.42
N LEU A 211 6.33 13.66 8.58
CA LEU A 211 5.22 12.85 9.09
C LEU A 211 3.99 13.68 9.41
N ILE A 212 4.16 14.88 9.99
CA ILE A 212 3.07 15.75 10.41
C ILE A 212 2.46 16.53 9.24
N HIS A 213 3.25 16.80 8.20
CA HIS A 213 2.81 17.64 7.09
C HIS A 213 1.82 16.89 6.17
N PRO A 214 0.58 17.40 5.97
CA PRO A 214 -0.46 16.69 5.21
C PRO A 214 -0.10 16.39 3.75
N TYR A 215 0.69 17.25 3.13
CA TYR A 215 1.08 17.20 1.70
C TYR A 215 2.55 16.84 1.52
N SER A 216 3.17 16.15 2.49
CA SER A 216 4.61 15.87 2.44
C SER A 216 5.05 14.99 1.27
N LEU A 217 4.16 14.20 0.68
CA LEU A 217 4.46 13.37 -0.49
C LEU A 217 4.17 14.06 -1.82
N ASN A 218 3.54 15.24 -1.85
CA ASN A 218 3.26 15.97 -3.08
C ASN A 218 4.55 16.42 -3.78
N PRO A 219 4.49 16.73 -5.07
CA PRO A 219 5.61 17.32 -5.82
C PRO A 219 6.17 18.56 -5.12
N GLU A 220 7.42 18.87 -5.42
CA GLU A 220 8.04 20.10 -4.92
C GLU A 220 7.29 21.33 -5.42
N GLY A 221 7.11 22.34 -4.56
CA GLY A 221 6.28 23.52 -4.88
C GLY A 221 4.77 23.32 -4.75
N GLU A 222 4.29 22.08 -4.55
CA GLU A 222 2.86 21.75 -4.49
C GLU A 222 2.46 21.13 -3.13
N ARG A 223 3.13 21.57 -2.05
CA ARG A 223 2.92 21.04 -0.69
C ARG A 223 1.93 21.84 0.13
N GLU A 224 1.03 22.57 -0.50
CA GLU A 224 -0.03 23.35 0.15
C GLU A 224 -1.42 22.85 -0.27
N GLY A 225 -2.40 23.03 0.62
CA GLY A 225 -3.78 22.63 0.34
C GLY A 225 -4.71 22.83 1.53
N PRO A 226 -6.00 22.54 1.36
CA PRO A 226 -7.04 22.83 2.35
C PRO A 226 -7.04 21.90 3.55
N ASP A 227 -6.41 20.72 3.46
CA ASP A 227 -6.42 19.73 4.53
C ASP A 227 -5.45 20.11 5.65
N LYS A 228 -5.90 19.81 6.86
CA LYS A 228 -5.11 19.94 8.08
C LYS A 228 -4.59 18.56 8.49
N ARG A 229 -4.21 18.41 9.77
CA ARG A 229 -3.81 17.12 10.34
C ARG A 229 -4.96 16.14 10.34
N ASP A 230 -4.62 14.86 10.20
CA ASP A 230 -5.56 13.77 10.32
C ASP A 230 -6.26 13.76 11.69
N GLN A 231 -7.41 13.10 11.78
CA GLN A 231 -8.21 13.05 13.00
C GLN A 231 -7.41 12.46 14.16
N GLN A 232 -7.39 13.15 15.32
CA GLN A 232 -6.65 12.74 16.52
C GLN A 232 -7.54 12.50 17.74
N ARG A 233 -8.85 12.76 17.63
CA ARG A 233 -9.82 12.62 18.72
C ARG A 233 -11.12 12.06 18.22
N VAL A 234 -11.97 11.64 19.14
CA VAL A 234 -13.33 11.20 18.80
C VAL A 234 -14.14 12.38 18.29
N ILE A 235 -14.81 12.23 17.15
CA ILE A 235 -15.62 13.27 16.50
C ILE A 235 -16.96 12.65 16.10
N TYR A 236 -18.06 13.36 16.35
CA TYR A 236 -19.35 13.01 15.76
C TYR A 236 -19.42 13.53 14.32
N ARG A 237 -19.76 12.66 13.38
CA ARG A 237 -19.90 12.99 11.96
C ARG A 237 -21.37 13.01 11.57
N GLU A 238 -21.83 14.17 11.13
CA GLU A 238 -23.22 14.35 10.68
C GLU A 238 -23.51 13.57 9.38
N ASP A 239 -22.55 13.50 8.46
CA ASP A 239 -22.66 12.78 7.18
C ASP A 239 -22.81 11.27 7.37
N ALA A 240 -22.22 10.71 8.42
CA ALA A 240 -22.33 9.30 8.81
C ALA A 240 -23.37 9.04 9.91
N LYS A 241 -23.88 10.10 10.58
CA LYS A 241 -24.75 10.05 11.78
C LYS A 241 -24.18 9.14 12.88
N ALA A 242 -22.85 9.24 13.11
CA ALA A 242 -22.13 8.36 14.03
C ALA A 242 -20.85 9.00 14.54
N TRP A 243 -20.33 8.44 15.64
CA TRP A 243 -19.02 8.77 16.19
C TRP A 243 -17.91 8.07 15.41
N THR A 244 -16.80 8.76 15.26
CA THR A 244 -15.59 8.24 14.62
C THR A 244 -14.38 8.42 15.53
N ALA A 245 -13.41 7.51 15.41
CA ALA A 245 -12.12 7.53 16.09
C ALA A 245 -10.98 7.66 15.06
N PRO A 246 -9.77 8.06 15.47
CA PRO A 246 -8.60 8.09 14.61
C PRO A 246 -8.35 6.74 13.95
N PHE A 247 -7.93 6.77 12.69
CA PHE A 247 -7.44 5.60 11.96
C PHE A 247 -5.91 5.67 11.87
N VAL A 248 -5.23 4.63 12.35
CA VAL A 248 -3.77 4.63 12.46
C VAL A 248 -3.08 4.82 11.10
N MET A 249 -3.65 4.25 10.03
CA MET A 249 -3.07 4.33 8.69
C MET A 249 -3.38 5.64 7.94
N ALA A 250 -4.27 6.48 8.47
CA ALA A 250 -4.57 7.79 7.88
C ALA A 250 -3.30 8.63 7.65
N GLY A 251 -2.32 8.52 8.55
CA GLY A 251 -1.03 9.23 8.44
C GLY A 251 -0.23 8.91 7.17
N VAL A 252 -0.48 7.78 6.53
CA VAL A 252 0.11 7.37 5.24
C VAL A 252 -0.89 7.60 4.12
N ASN A 253 -2.07 6.98 4.22
CA ASN A 253 -3.06 6.91 3.15
C ASN A 253 -3.51 8.27 2.65
N THR A 254 -3.77 9.22 3.55
CA THR A 254 -4.20 10.58 3.18
C THR A 254 -3.15 11.31 2.35
N LYS A 255 -1.86 11.04 2.60
CA LYS A 255 -0.76 11.59 1.81
C LYS A 255 -0.64 10.93 0.44
N VAL A 256 -0.90 9.62 0.37
CA VAL A 256 -0.93 8.88 -0.91
C VAL A 256 -2.06 9.44 -1.79
N VAL A 257 -3.27 9.57 -1.27
CA VAL A 257 -4.42 10.14 -2.01
C VAL A 257 -4.15 11.58 -2.48
N ARG A 258 -3.58 12.42 -1.61
CA ARG A 258 -3.23 13.81 -1.99
C ARG A 258 -2.14 13.85 -3.05
N ARG A 259 -1.16 12.94 -2.99
CA ARG A 259 -0.16 12.78 -4.03
C ARG A 259 -0.78 12.32 -5.34
N SER A 260 -1.70 11.36 -5.33
CA SER A 260 -2.45 10.92 -6.51
C SER A 260 -3.16 12.08 -7.18
N HIS A 261 -3.84 12.90 -6.38
CA HIS A 261 -4.53 14.09 -6.85
C HIS A 261 -3.58 15.13 -7.48
N ALA A 262 -2.43 15.37 -6.86
CA ALA A 262 -1.42 16.28 -7.39
C ALA A 262 -0.78 15.75 -8.68
N LEU A 263 -0.35 14.50 -8.72
CA LEU A 263 0.25 13.87 -9.90
C LEU A 263 -0.71 13.83 -11.11
N ALA A 264 -2.01 13.72 -10.87
CA ALA A 264 -3.05 13.79 -11.89
C ALA A 264 -3.39 15.23 -12.35
N GLY A 265 -2.69 16.25 -11.85
CA GLY A 265 -2.92 17.66 -12.21
C GLY A 265 -4.15 18.29 -11.56
N TYR A 266 -4.52 17.82 -10.36
CA TYR A 266 -5.65 18.35 -9.58
C TYR A 266 -7.03 18.26 -10.23
N PRO A 267 -7.44 17.10 -10.76
CA PRO A 267 -8.70 16.98 -11.52
C PRO A 267 -9.93 17.31 -10.66
N TYR A 268 -9.86 17.20 -9.33
CA TYR A 268 -10.95 17.46 -8.39
C TYR A 268 -10.95 18.89 -7.83
N GLY A 269 -10.06 19.78 -8.35
CA GLY A 269 -9.85 21.14 -7.84
C GLY A 269 -8.83 21.20 -6.69
N LYS A 270 -8.12 22.33 -6.57
CA LYS A 270 -7.08 22.52 -5.52
C LYS A 270 -7.66 22.63 -4.10
N ASP A 271 -8.97 22.79 -3.97
CA ASP A 271 -9.72 22.83 -2.71
C ASP A 271 -10.28 21.47 -2.29
N PHE A 272 -10.02 20.40 -3.05
CA PHE A 272 -10.41 19.03 -2.71
C PHE A 272 -9.86 18.61 -1.35
N ARG A 273 -10.75 17.98 -0.54
CA ARG A 273 -10.41 17.49 0.82
C ARG A 273 -10.58 15.99 0.92
N TYR A 274 -9.67 15.39 1.67
CA TYR A 274 -9.72 13.96 1.97
C TYR A 274 -9.33 13.67 3.42
N ASP A 275 -10.15 12.86 4.10
CA ASP A 275 -9.89 12.39 5.46
C ASP A 275 -10.26 10.91 5.66
N GLU A 276 -9.67 10.30 6.69
CA GLU A 276 -9.92 8.90 7.07
C GLU A 276 -10.19 8.78 8.56
N SER A 277 -11.12 7.88 8.91
CA SER A 277 -11.43 7.57 10.31
C SER A 277 -12.07 6.19 10.47
N VAL A 278 -12.13 5.70 11.71
CA VAL A 278 -12.81 4.44 12.08
C VAL A 278 -14.19 4.78 12.63
N LEU A 279 -15.22 4.12 12.12
CA LEU A 279 -16.58 4.25 12.62
C LEU A 279 -16.72 3.52 13.95
N SER A 280 -16.94 4.26 15.04
CA SER A 280 -17.07 3.69 16.38
C SER A 280 -18.51 3.40 16.80
N GLY A 281 -19.51 3.99 16.14
CA GLY A 281 -20.93 3.70 16.37
C GLY A 281 -21.77 4.93 16.69
N ARG A 282 -23.03 4.70 17.10
CA ARG A 282 -23.99 5.76 17.40
C ARG A 282 -24.16 5.94 18.92
N GLY A 283 -24.70 7.10 19.31
CA GLY A 283 -25.06 7.40 20.71
C GLY A 283 -23.85 7.34 21.66
N PHE A 284 -24.14 7.20 22.94
CA PHE A 284 -23.11 7.17 24.00
C PHE A 284 -22.16 5.98 23.87
N SER A 285 -22.65 4.81 23.48
CA SER A 285 -21.81 3.62 23.29
C SER A 285 -20.78 3.81 22.16
N GLY A 286 -21.18 4.50 21.07
CA GLY A 286 -20.25 4.84 19.99
C GLY A 286 -19.17 5.81 20.43
N TRP A 287 -19.54 6.84 21.21
CA TRP A 287 -18.59 7.77 21.81
C TRP A 287 -17.59 7.05 22.75
N LEU A 288 -18.09 6.19 23.64
CA LEU A 288 -17.26 5.45 24.59
C LEU A 288 -16.29 4.51 23.86
N LYS A 289 -16.79 3.74 22.88
CA LYS A 289 -15.94 2.87 22.05
C LYS A 289 -14.85 3.65 21.34
N GLY A 290 -15.21 4.78 20.72
CA GLY A 290 -14.24 5.66 20.03
C GLY A 290 -13.19 6.20 20.99
N THR A 291 -13.60 6.58 22.21
CA THR A 291 -12.68 7.08 23.25
C THR A 291 -11.69 6.01 23.70
N VAL A 292 -12.16 4.78 23.96
CA VAL A 292 -11.30 3.64 24.30
C VAL A 292 -10.30 3.33 23.18
N MET A 293 -10.76 3.34 21.93
CA MET A 293 -9.88 3.14 20.76
C MET A 293 -8.81 4.23 20.67
N THR A 294 -9.20 5.50 20.85
CA THR A 294 -8.28 6.65 20.76
C THR A 294 -7.24 6.63 21.89
N LEU A 295 -7.66 6.36 23.12
CA LEU A 295 -6.75 6.25 24.25
C LEU A 295 -5.83 5.04 24.13
N GLY A 296 -6.33 3.90 23.65
CA GLY A 296 -5.54 2.68 23.39
C GLY A 296 -4.44 2.94 22.35
N LEU A 297 -4.79 3.58 21.23
CA LEU A 297 -3.81 3.96 20.21
C LEU A 297 -2.76 4.93 20.77
N GLY A 298 -3.19 5.96 21.51
CA GLY A 298 -2.30 6.90 22.17
C GLY A 298 -1.34 6.22 23.16
N ALA A 299 -1.85 5.26 23.95
CA ALA A 299 -1.03 4.48 24.90
C ALA A 299 0.02 3.63 24.16
N ILE A 300 -0.33 2.97 23.04
CA ILE A 300 0.62 2.18 22.25
C ILE A 300 1.73 3.09 21.71
N VAL A 301 1.39 4.24 21.12
CA VAL A 301 2.37 5.20 20.60
C VAL A 301 3.26 5.74 21.72
N PHE A 302 2.67 6.06 22.88
CA PHE A 302 3.41 6.53 24.05
C PHE A 302 4.39 5.46 24.57
N LEU A 303 3.97 4.22 24.75
CA LEU A 303 4.81 3.11 25.20
C LEU A 303 5.92 2.78 24.18
N ALA A 304 5.60 2.78 22.89
CA ALA A 304 6.58 2.59 21.82
C ALA A 304 7.63 3.71 21.76
N SER A 305 7.32 4.84 22.37
CA SER A 305 8.23 5.99 22.42
C SER A 305 9.42 5.81 23.37
N PHE A 306 9.39 4.91 24.33
CA PHE A 306 10.49 4.70 25.28
C PHE A 306 11.22 3.38 24.96
N THR A 307 12.56 3.40 24.99
CA THR A 307 13.36 2.22 24.61
C THR A 307 13.03 0.95 25.41
N PRO A 308 12.89 0.98 26.75
CA PRO A 308 12.59 -0.25 27.49
C PRO A 308 11.22 -0.84 27.16
N THR A 309 10.18 0.01 27.08
CA THR A 309 8.81 -0.44 26.79
C THR A 309 8.66 -0.83 25.31
N ARG A 310 9.36 -0.16 24.40
CA ARG A 310 9.44 -0.54 22.98
C ARG A 310 10.04 -1.94 22.81
N ASN A 311 11.15 -2.25 23.48
CA ASN A 311 11.77 -3.58 23.43
C ASN A 311 10.82 -4.66 23.99
N LEU A 312 10.06 -4.32 25.04
CA LEU A 312 9.05 -5.20 25.59
C LEU A 312 7.90 -5.44 24.60
N LEU A 313 7.37 -4.37 23.98
CA LEU A 313 6.35 -4.47 22.93
C LEU A 313 6.85 -5.29 21.75
N GLN A 314 8.08 -5.09 21.31
CA GLN A 314 8.70 -5.90 20.24
C GLN A 314 8.72 -7.39 20.60
N ARG A 315 9.04 -7.72 21.85
CA ARG A 315 9.13 -9.12 22.30
C ARG A 315 7.76 -9.82 22.42
N PHE A 316 6.70 -9.09 22.75
CA PHE A 316 5.36 -9.67 23.03
C PHE A 316 4.33 -9.42 21.92
N VAL A 317 4.53 -8.42 21.07
CA VAL A 317 3.57 -7.99 20.04
C VAL A 317 4.05 -8.33 18.63
N LEU A 318 5.36 -8.34 18.39
CA LEU A 318 5.90 -8.74 17.09
C LEU A 318 5.96 -10.26 16.99
N SER A 319 5.31 -10.81 15.99
CA SER A 319 5.56 -12.18 15.54
C SER A 319 7.04 -12.30 15.14
N LYS A 320 7.64 -13.45 15.39
CA LYS A 320 9.03 -13.69 14.92
C LYS A 320 9.09 -13.54 13.39
N PRO A 321 10.25 -13.16 12.83
CA PRO A 321 10.42 -13.13 11.40
C PRO A 321 10.02 -14.47 10.77
N GLY A 322 9.09 -14.43 9.79
CA GLY A 322 8.54 -15.62 9.15
C GLY A 322 7.29 -16.20 9.81
N GLU A 323 6.84 -15.68 10.96
CA GLU A 323 5.59 -16.05 11.59
C GLU A 323 4.48 -15.05 11.27
N GLY A 324 3.27 -15.53 11.11
CA GLY A 324 2.06 -14.73 10.88
C GLY A 324 0.83 -15.41 11.47
N PRO A 325 -0.36 -14.82 11.29
CA PRO A 325 -1.59 -15.39 11.81
C PRO A 325 -1.90 -16.74 11.17
N ASP A 326 -2.64 -17.57 11.91
CA ASP A 326 -3.16 -18.84 11.41
C ASP A 326 -3.95 -18.65 10.11
N ARG A 327 -3.88 -19.65 9.23
CA ARG A 327 -4.57 -19.65 7.93
C ARG A 327 -6.09 -19.53 8.05
N GLU A 328 -6.69 -20.03 9.12
CA GLU A 328 -8.12 -19.85 9.38
C GLU A 328 -8.45 -18.40 9.67
N LEU A 329 -7.67 -17.74 10.53
CA LEU A 329 -7.83 -16.31 10.81
C LEU A 329 -7.67 -15.44 9.56
N GLN A 330 -6.76 -15.81 8.64
CA GLN A 330 -6.58 -15.10 7.38
C GLN A 330 -7.82 -15.23 6.49
N LYS A 331 -8.39 -16.44 6.36
CA LYS A 331 -9.57 -16.72 5.52
C LYS A 331 -10.86 -16.14 6.09
N GLU A 332 -11.03 -16.15 7.41
CA GLU A 332 -12.19 -15.56 8.08
C GLU A 332 -12.12 -14.04 8.20
N GLY A 333 -10.97 -13.46 7.87
CA GLY A 333 -10.77 -12.04 7.87
C GLY A 333 -11.58 -11.33 6.80
N PHE A 334 -11.80 -10.04 6.98
CA PHE A 334 -12.43 -9.18 5.98
C PHE A 334 -12.17 -7.71 6.30
N PHE A 335 -12.42 -6.85 5.31
CA PHE A 335 -12.57 -5.43 5.55
C PHE A 335 -13.82 -4.88 4.85
N ASN A 336 -14.37 -3.82 5.41
CA ASN A 336 -15.54 -3.11 4.90
C ASN A 336 -15.32 -1.61 5.12
N LEU A 337 -15.11 -0.90 4.03
CA LEU A 337 -14.87 0.53 4.00
C LEU A 337 -16.06 1.22 3.35
N MET A 338 -16.33 2.45 3.79
CA MET A 338 -17.33 3.33 3.20
C MET A 338 -16.67 4.66 2.86
N GLN A 339 -16.78 5.10 1.64
CA GLN A 339 -16.42 6.46 1.23
C GLN A 339 -17.70 7.29 1.06
N ILE A 340 -17.66 8.51 1.59
CA ILE A 340 -18.73 9.50 1.46
C ILE A 340 -18.14 10.71 0.73
N GLY A 341 -18.52 10.86 -0.53
CA GLY A 341 -18.20 12.02 -1.35
C GLY A 341 -19.29 13.09 -1.23
N VAL A 342 -18.89 14.36 -1.27
CA VAL A 342 -19.80 15.50 -1.27
C VAL A 342 -19.53 16.35 -2.49
N LEU A 343 -20.53 16.49 -3.36
CA LEU A 343 -20.50 17.36 -4.54
C LEU A 343 -20.53 18.85 -4.15
N PRO A 344 -20.18 19.78 -5.05
CA PRO A 344 -20.23 21.22 -4.77
C PRO A 344 -21.62 21.73 -4.33
N ASP A 345 -22.72 21.12 -4.82
CA ASP A 345 -24.09 21.44 -4.45
C ASP A 345 -24.56 20.81 -3.11
N GLY A 346 -23.68 20.00 -2.46
CA GLY A 346 -23.98 19.31 -1.22
C GLY A 346 -24.53 17.90 -1.37
N THR A 347 -24.79 17.43 -2.59
CA THR A 347 -25.23 16.06 -2.87
C THR A 347 -24.18 15.07 -2.39
N GLN A 348 -24.59 14.01 -1.70
CA GLN A 348 -23.71 12.94 -1.25
C GLN A 348 -23.71 11.77 -2.24
N VAL A 349 -22.50 11.28 -2.53
CA VAL A 349 -22.27 10.05 -3.29
C VAL A 349 -21.51 9.08 -2.39
N ARG A 350 -21.91 7.83 -2.35
CA ARG A 350 -21.30 6.85 -1.45
C ARG A 350 -20.76 5.66 -2.23
N ALA A 351 -19.59 5.19 -1.81
CA ALA A 351 -19.04 3.91 -2.28
C ALA A 351 -18.77 2.99 -1.10
N ARG A 352 -18.94 1.70 -1.34
CA ARG A 352 -18.53 0.64 -0.43
C ARG A 352 -17.42 -0.17 -1.07
N ILE A 353 -16.34 -0.39 -0.32
CA ILE A 353 -15.20 -1.19 -0.75
C ILE A 353 -15.02 -2.31 0.28
N THR A 354 -14.97 -3.56 -0.19
CA THR A 354 -14.80 -4.72 0.70
C THR A 354 -13.71 -5.64 0.19
N GLY A 355 -13.15 -6.43 1.11
CA GLY A 355 -12.29 -7.55 0.80
C GLY A 355 -12.69 -8.77 1.63
N ASP A 356 -12.43 -9.94 1.08
CA ASP A 356 -12.90 -11.25 1.52
C ASP A 356 -11.92 -11.98 2.46
N GLN A 357 -10.78 -11.37 2.77
CA GLN A 357 -9.77 -11.91 3.66
C GLN A 357 -9.22 -10.82 4.60
N ASP A 358 -8.42 -11.24 5.58
CA ASP A 358 -7.82 -10.31 6.53
C ASP A 358 -7.00 -9.23 5.80
N PRO A 359 -7.11 -7.96 6.22
CA PRO A 359 -6.42 -6.86 5.56
C PRO A 359 -4.89 -6.90 5.72
N GLY A 360 -4.38 -7.46 6.82
CA GLY A 360 -2.94 -7.41 7.13
C GLY A 360 -2.09 -8.32 6.25
N TYR A 361 -2.62 -9.46 5.83
CA TYR A 361 -1.86 -10.45 5.05
C TYR A 361 -2.64 -11.00 3.86
N GLY A 362 -3.82 -11.60 4.08
CA GLY A 362 -4.56 -12.30 3.05
C GLY A 362 -4.96 -11.39 1.88
N SER A 363 -5.69 -10.31 2.15
CA SER A 363 -6.07 -9.35 1.11
C SER A 363 -4.86 -8.56 0.60
N THR A 364 -3.89 -8.23 1.47
CA THR A 364 -2.68 -7.50 1.08
C THR A 364 -1.81 -8.28 0.11
N SER A 365 -1.58 -9.59 0.32
CA SER A 365 -0.79 -10.40 -0.63
C SER A 365 -1.45 -10.48 -2.00
N LYS A 366 -2.79 -10.59 -2.06
CA LYS A 366 -3.55 -10.56 -3.31
C LYS A 366 -3.45 -9.20 -4.01
N MET A 367 -3.63 -8.10 -3.28
CA MET A 367 -3.52 -6.75 -3.83
C MET A 367 -2.13 -6.46 -4.38
N LEU A 368 -1.08 -6.80 -3.63
CA LEU A 368 0.31 -6.60 -4.07
C LEU A 368 0.63 -7.41 -5.33
N SER A 369 0.18 -8.66 -5.38
CA SER A 369 0.34 -9.51 -6.56
C SER A 369 -0.37 -8.92 -7.78
N GLU A 370 -1.63 -8.48 -7.63
CA GLU A 370 -2.38 -7.89 -8.73
C GLU A 370 -1.81 -6.53 -9.18
N CYS A 371 -1.22 -5.74 -8.26
CA CYS A 371 -0.46 -4.55 -8.65
C CYS A 371 0.75 -4.92 -9.52
N ALA A 372 1.52 -5.94 -9.14
CA ALA A 372 2.67 -6.38 -9.94
C ALA A 372 2.25 -6.91 -11.31
N VAL A 373 1.20 -7.74 -11.36
CA VAL A 373 0.71 -8.27 -12.64
C VAL A 373 0.09 -7.17 -13.50
N CYS A 374 -0.61 -6.21 -12.92
CA CYS A 374 -1.11 -5.03 -13.62
C CYS A 374 0.03 -4.22 -14.27
N LEU A 375 1.09 -3.95 -13.53
CA LEU A 375 2.28 -3.25 -14.04
C LEU A 375 3.00 -4.03 -15.15
N ALA A 376 2.94 -5.37 -15.14
CA ALA A 376 3.65 -6.22 -16.08
C ALA A 376 2.87 -6.49 -17.38
N LYS A 377 1.54 -6.58 -17.31
CA LYS A 377 0.71 -7.18 -18.37
C LYS A 377 -0.35 -6.26 -18.96
N ASP A 378 -0.80 -5.24 -18.21
CA ASP A 378 -1.89 -4.39 -18.68
C ASP A 378 -1.39 -3.18 -19.48
N GLU A 379 -2.25 -2.67 -20.36
CA GLU A 379 -2.00 -1.42 -21.04
C GLU A 379 -2.17 -0.26 -20.07
N LEU A 380 -1.08 0.39 -19.73
CA LEU A 380 -1.02 1.53 -18.80
C LEU A 380 -0.43 2.74 -19.54
N ASP A 381 -0.77 3.94 -19.05
CA ASP A 381 -0.21 5.18 -19.60
C ASP A 381 1.33 5.15 -19.63
N ASP A 382 1.94 5.60 -20.72
CA ASP A 382 3.38 5.55 -20.96
C ASP A 382 4.11 6.71 -20.26
N PHE A 383 4.12 6.69 -18.93
CA PHE A 383 4.95 7.57 -18.12
C PHE A 383 5.55 6.84 -16.91
N GLY A 384 6.77 7.20 -16.57
CA GLY A 384 7.46 6.72 -15.38
C GLY A 384 7.38 7.70 -14.22
N GLY A 385 7.97 7.31 -13.09
CA GLY A 385 8.07 8.15 -11.89
C GLY A 385 7.92 7.34 -10.60
N VAL A 386 8.12 7.99 -9.45
CA VAL A 386 7.66 7.46 -8.17
C VAL A 386 6.20 7.83 -8.03
N LEU A 387 5.33 6.86 -8.18
CA LEU A 387 3.88 7.01 -8.39
C LEU A 387 3.08 6.44 -7.19
N THR A 388 1.77 6.56 -7.29
CA THR A 388 0.79 5.95 -6.38
C THR A 388 -0.04 4.92 -7.13
N PRO A 389 -0.71 3.98 -6.45
CA PRO A 389 -1.50 2.95 -7.12
C PRO A 389 -2.55 3.50 -8.09
N ALA A 390 -3.28 4.56 -7.71
CA ALA A 390 -4.32 5.14 -8.56
C ALA A 390 -3.76 5.80 -9.83
N VAL A 391 -2.63 6.50 -9.73
CA VAL A 391 -2.00 7.16 -10.87
C VAL A 391 -1.31 6.16 -11.80
N ALA A 392 -0.68 5.14 -11.24
CA ALA A 392 0.07 4.17 -12.03
C ALA A 392 -0.83 3.20 -12.80
N MET A 393 -1.98 2.80 -12.22
CA MET A 393 -2.74 1.63 -12.66
C MET A 393 -4.25 1.88 -12.87
N GLY A 394 -4.85 2.84 -12.14
CA GLY A 394 -6.25 3.26 -12.36
C GLY A 394 -7.28 2.15 -12.54
N ALA A 395 -8.06 2.19 -13.63
CA ALA A 395 -9.11 1.25 -13.95
C ALA A 395 -8.64 -0.20 -14.11
N PRO A 396 -7.53 -0.51 -14.82
CA PRO A 396 -7.03 -1.87 -14.94
C PRO A 396 -6.85 -2.58 -13.60
N LEU A 397 -6.34 -1.86 -12.58
CA LEU A 397 -6.19 -2.44 -11.25
C LEU A 397 -7.54 -2.74 -10.59
N ILE A 398 -8.55 -1.89 -10.72
CA ILE A 398 -9.90 -2.16 -10.18
C ILE A 398 -10.46 -3.47 -10.76
N ASP A 399 -10.34 -3.64 -12.07
CA ASP A 399 -10.85 -4.83 -12.76
C ASP A 399 -10.14 -6.10 -12.27
N ARG A 400 -8.82 -6.04 -12.10
CA ARG A 400 -8.05 -7.15 -11.52
C ARG A 400 -8.44 -7.46 -10.08
N LEU A 401 -8.56 -6.44 -9.24
CA LEU A 401 -8.92 -6.59 -7.84
C LEU A 401 -10.31 -7.21 -7.67
N ARG A 402 -11.28 -6.81 -8.51
CA ARG A 402 -12.62 -7.39 -8.54
C ARG A 402 -12.61 -8.83 -9.02
N LYS A 403 -11.91 -9.11 -10.11
CA LYS A 403 -11.91 -10.42 -10.76
C LYS A 403 -11.13 -11.47 -9.97
N ASN A 404 -9.97 -11.10 -9.43
CA ASN A 404 -8.98 -12.05 -8.94
C ASN A 404 -8.76 -11.96 -7.43
N ALA A 405 -8.83 -10.76 -6.82
CA ALA A 405 -8.43 -10.54 -5.45
C ALA A 405 -9.58 -10.57 -4.42
N GLY A 406 -10.84 -10.76 -4.88
CA GLY A 406 -12.02 -10.80 -4.00
C GLY A 406 -12.42 -9.45 -3.42
N LEU A 407 -12.00 -8.35 -4.04
CA LEU A 407 -12.44 -7.01 -3.65
C LEU A 407 -13.72 -6.62 -4.38
N THR A 408 -14.54 -5.80 -3.74
CA THR A 408 -15.68 -5.14 -4.37
C THR A 408 -15.57 -3.62 -4.29
N PHE A 409 -16.07 -2.94 -5.30
CA PHE A 409 -16.18 -1.49 -5.39
C PHE A 409 -17.57 -1.15 -5.86
N ASP A 410 -18.48 -0.82 -4.95
CA ASP A 410 -19.90 -0.63 -5.23
C ASP A 410 -20.34 0.77 -4.88
N LEU A 411 -21.07 1.44 -5.80
CA LEU A 411 -21.82 2.64 -5.43
C LEU A 411 -22.99 2.25 -4.51
N ARG A 412 -23.33 3.13 -3.59
CA ARG A 412 -24.45 3.01 -2.69
C ARG A 412 -25.31 4.27 -2.77
N ASP A 413 -26.60 4.08 -2.83
CA ASP A 413 -27.59 5.15 -2.79
C ASP A 413 -27.70 5.79 -1.41
#